data_e4483b3e0bc0e71f6b68492cdc44bd0b
#
_entry.id   e4483b3e0bc0e71f6b68492cdc44bd0b
#
_cell.length_a   1.000
_cell.length_b   1.000
_cell.length_c   1.000
_cell.angle_alpha   90.00
_cell.angle_beta   90.00
_cell.angle_gamma   90.00
#
_symmetry.space_group_name_H-M   'P 1'
#
loop_
_entity.id
_entity.type
_entity.pdbx_description
1 polymer ?
#
loop_
_entity_poly.entity_id
_entity_poly.type
_entity_poly.pdbx_seq_one_letter_code
_entity_poly.pdbx_strand_id
1 'polypeptide(L)'
;MKLSLENVNLNSNSGPNSFGQKLFKYMPSCGVTFENTPEPDAYLCFIESGRATHNAPLFQRLDGIYFNSSFDYTAQNSNIKRTYDMAKGVIFQSNFNKELTFKYFGPHSKYAIIHNGADLDLINSIEKIKIDKYENIWSCASSWRPHKRLKENIRYFLEHSGPNDGLIVAGNVEDKVKHERIHYVGELTTEKLFSLYKASRFFLHLAWLDHCPNVVVDALACGCQIICSSAGGTKEIAGENAIIIQEDDWDFSPIELYNPPPMDFARKHENIWNVNREYDMTSVSKKYYNFMKGTLNG
;
A
#
# COMPACT_ATOMS: atom_id res chain seq x y z
N MET A 1 22.66 11.30 -8.97
CA MET A 1 21.44 12.05 -9.38
C MET A 1 20.94 12.83 -8.16
N LYS A 2 20.84 14.16 -8.28
CA LYS A 2 20.29 15.04 -7.24
C LYS A 2 18.78 15.06 -7.39
N LEU A 3 18.06 14.56 -6.38
CA LEU A 3 16.60 14.42 -6.40
C LEU A 3 15.98 15.30 -5.33
N SER A 4 15.02 16.13 -5.72
CA SER A 4 14.17 16.88 -4.79
C SER A 4 12.85 16.13 -4.58
N LEU A 5 12.51 15.85 -3.31
CA LEU A 5 11.23 15.22 -2.96
C LEU A 5 10.16 16.27 -2.72
N GLU A 6 8.95 16.04 -3.24
CA GLU A 6 7.79 16.91 -3.00
C GLU A 6 6.63 16.12 -2.41
N ASN A 7 5.86 16.80 -1.56
CA ASN A 7 4.68 16.26 -0.88
C ASN A 7 4.97 14.98 -0.07
N VAL A 8 6.14 14.94 0.57
CA VAL A 8 6.55 13.88 1.50
C VAL A 8 6.91 14.48 2.85
N ASN A 9 6.27 14.02 3.90
CA ASN A 9 6.63 14.37 5.28
C ASN A 9 7.33 13.17 5.94
N LEU A 10 8.64 13.24 6.06
CA LEU A 10 9.47 12.17 6.63
C LEU A 10 9.23 11.93 8.14
N ASN A 11 8.44 12.79 8.80
CA ASN A 11 8.05 12.64 10.22
C ASN A 11 6.62 12.08 10.40
N SER A 12 5.96 11.68 9.31
CA SER A 12 4.58 11.18 9.34
C SER A 12 4.51 9.70 8.94
N ASN A 13 3.68 8.93 9.65
CA ASN A 13 3.47 7.49 9.39
C ASN A 13 2.27 7.20 8.46
N SER A 14 1.74 8.20 7.72
CA SER A 14 0.74 7.91 6.70
C SER A 14 1.32 7.01 5.60
N GLY A 15 0.48 6.27 4.89
CA GLY A 15 0.93 5.31 3.87
C GLY A 15 1.96 5.88 2.87
N PRO A 16 1.69 7.01 2.19
CA PRO A 16 2.64 7.66 1.29
C PRO A 16 3.94 8.06 1.97
N ASN A 17 3.84 8.67 3.16
CA ASN A 17 5.00 9.16 3.89
C ASN A 17 5.87 8.03 4.43
N SER A 18 5.27 6.96 4.94
CA SER A 18 5.99 5.76 5.38
C SER A 18 6.79 5.12 4.23
N PHE A 19 6.21 5.06 3.03
CA PHE A 19 6.95 4.62 1.85
C PHE A 19 8.04 5.64 1.45
N GLY A 20 7.78 6.93 1.55
CA GLY A 20 8.76 7.99 1.31
C GLY A 20 9.99 7.89 2.21
N GLN A 21 9.79 7.55 3.50
CA GLN A 21 10.89 7.29 4.45
C GLN A 21 11.75 6.11 4.00
N LYS A 22 11.13 5.00 3.59
CA LYS A 22 11.84 3.83 3.06
C LYS A 22 12.64 4.20 1.80
N LEU A 23 12.03 4.95 0.87
CA LEU A 23 12.69 5.38 -0.35
C LEU A 23 13.87 6.32 -0.06
N PHE A 24 13.69 7.27 0.87
CA PHE A 24 14.76 8.17 1.32
C PHE A 24 15.96 7.41 1.92
N LYS A 25 15.71 6.34 2.67
CA LYS A 25 16.75 5.47 3.24
C LYS A 25 17.53 4.70 2.18
N TYR A 26 16.86 4.16 1.15
CA TYR A 26 17.47 3.18 0.25
C TYR A 26 17.98 3.75 -1.08
N MET A 27 17.41 4.83 -1.62
CA MET A 27 17.87 5.41 -2.90
C MET A 27 19.32 5.95 -2.89
N PRO A 28 19.92 6.40 -1.78
CA PRO A 28 21.33 6.77 -1.76
C PRO A 28 22.27 5.65 -2.21
N SER A 29 21.95 4.38 -1.94
CA SER A 29 22.71 3.23 -2.42
C SER A 29 22.70 3.08 -3.96
N CYS A 30 21.75 3.70 -4.64
CA CYS A 30 21.65 3.77 -6.10
C CYS A 30 22.37 5.00 -6.70
N GLY A 31 23.08 5.80 -5.88
CA GLY A 31 23.73 7.04 -6.31
C GLY A 31 22.79 8.23 -6.42
N VAL A 32 21.72 8.25 -5.63
CA VAL A 32 20.82 9.40 -5.48
C VAL A 32 21.21 10.19 -4.24
N THR A 33 21.26 11.52 -4.36
CA THR A 33 21.33 12.43 -3.24
C THR A 33 20.02 13.21 -3.16
N PHE A 34 19.45 13.26 -1.96
CA PHE A 34 18.25 14.07 -1.72
C PHE A 34 18.71 15.47 -1.25
N GLU A 35 18.47 16.44 -2.06
CA GLU A 35 18.89 17.81 -1.77
C GLU A 35 17.72 18.76 -2.00
N ASN A 36 17.55 19.69 -1.08
CA ASN A 36 16.67 20.84 -1.26
C ASN A 36 17.44 21.96 -1.97
N THR A 37 17.99 21.65 -3.16
CA THR A 37 18.78 22.58 -3.97
C THR A 37 17.87 23.29 -4.95
N PRO A 38 18.21 24.56 -5.34
CA PRO A 38 17.46 25.25 -6.38
C PRO A 38 17.57 24.60 -7.76
N GLU A 39 18.55 23.72 -7.98
CA GLU A 39 18.82 23.06 -9.26
C GLU A 39 19.00 21.53 -9.09
N PRO A 40 17.92 20.79 -8.83
CA PRO A 40 17.98 19.32 -8.82
C PRO A 40 18.05 18.79 -10.26
N ASP A 41 18.53 17.54 -10.42
CA ASP A 41 18.45 16.83 -11.70
C ASP A 41 17.00 16.43 -12.03
N ALA A 42 16.17 16.19 -11.00
CA ALA A 42 14.75 15.91 -11.13
C ALA A 42 13.98 16.14 -9.82
N TYR A 43 12.67 16.25 -9.95
CA TYR A 43 11.72 16.23 -8.84
C TYR A 43 10.99 14.88 -8.80
N LEU A 44 10.83 14.31 -7.62
CA LEU A 44 9.91 13.19 -7.37
C LEU A 44 8.80 13.65 -6.44
N CYS A 45 7.60 13.80 -6.99
CA CYS A 45 6.43 14.24 -6.27
C CYS A 45 5.54 13.06 -5.89
N PHE A 46 5.07 13.02 -4.65
CA PHE A 46 4.08 12.04 -4.19
C PHE A 46 2.69 12.64 -4.32
N ILE A 47 1.83 11.95 -5.08
CA ILE A 47 0.43 12.27 -5.34
C ILE A 47 0.31 13.56 -6.19
N GLU A 48 0.63 14.72 -5.63
CA GLU A 48 0.44 16.01 -6.29
C GLU A 48 1.51 17.03 -5.89
N SER A 49 1.85 17.93 -6.79
CA SER A 49 2.78 19.06 -6.53
C SER A 49 2.02 20.33 -6.20
N GLY A 50 2.49 21.05 -5.19
CA GLY A 50 2.06 22.41 -4.88
C GLY A 50 2.62 23.47 -5.82
N ARG A 51 3.60 23.13 -6.68
CA ARG A 51 4.25 24.08 -7.59
C ARG A 51 3.51 24.15 -8.92
N ALA A 52 3.42 25.37 -9.47
CA ALA A 52 2.86 25.59 -10.79
C ALA A 52 3.82 25.17 -11.91
N THR A 53 5.13 25.33 -11.69
CA THR A 53 6.20 25.02 -12.66
C THR A 53 7.41 24.43 -11.95
N HIS A 54 8.24 23.69 -12.70
CA HIS A 54 9.48 23.10 -12.24
C HIS A 54 10.60 23.49 -13.22
N ASN A 55 11.80 23.77 -12.69
CA ASN A 55 13.01 24.06 -13.49
C ASN A 55 13.81 22.79 -13.86
N ALA A 56 13.34 21.62 -13.44
CA ALA A 56 13.88 20.31 -13.80
C ALA A 56 12.70 19.33 -14.04
N PRO A 57 12.94 18.20 -14.69
CA PRO A 57 11.90 17.18 -14.95
C PRO A 57 11.20 16.71 -13.68
N LEU A 58 9.87 16.66 -13.74
CA LEU A 58 9.00 16.17 -12.67
C LEU A 58 8.64 14.71 -12.91
N PHE A 59 8.79 13.87 -11.89
CA PHE A 59 8.21 12.53 -11.83
C PHE A 59 7.12 12.50 -10.76
N GLN A 60 5.99 11.89 -11.09
CA GLN A 60 4.89 11.73 -10.16
C GLN A 60 4.80 10.27 -9.70
N ARG A 61 4.81 10.04 -8.39
CA ARG A 61 4.40 8.77 -7.81
C ARG A 61 2.94 8.88 -7.38
N LEU A 62 2.07 8.06 -7.98
CA LEU A 62 0.65 8.05 -7.68
C LEU A 62 0.30 6.96 -6.66
N ASP A 63 -0.24 7.39 -5.51
CA ASP A 63 -0.76 6.50 -4.47
C ASP A 63 -2.21 6.11 -4.70
N GLY A 64 -2.88 6.75 -5.65
CA GLY A 64 -4.26 6.59 -6.03
C GLY A 64 -4.85 7.92 -6.50
N ILE A 65 -6.08 7.85 -6.96
CA ILE A 65 -6.91 9.00 -7.30
C ILE A 65 -8.25 8.89 -6.57
N TYR A 66 -9.01 9.97 -6.52
CA TYR A 66 -10.33 10.00 -5.90
C TYR A 66 -11.39 9.54 -6.92
N PHE A 67 -12.29 8.65 -6.49
CA PHE A 67 -13.40 8.11 -7.27
C PHE A 67 -14.64 7.86 -6.43
N ASN A 68 -14.62 8.25 -5.13
CA ASN A 68 -15.75 8.09 -4.23
C ASN A 68 -16.86 9.08 -4.61
N SER A 69 -18.00 8.55 -5.09
CA SER A 69 -19.15 9.33 -5.55
C SER A 69 -19.84 10.15 -4.46
N SER A 70 -19.55 9.86 -3.18
CA SER A 70 -20.07 10.64 -2.05
C SER A 70 -19.37 12.01 -1.90
N PHE A 71 -18.33 12.30 -2.68
CA PHE A 71 -17.56 13.53 -2.63
C PHE A 71 -17.38 14.13 -4.03
N ASP A 72 -16.99 15.39 -4.11
CA ASP A 72 -16.53 15.98 -5.37
C ASP A 72 -15.12 15.48 -5.72
N TYR A 73 -15.07 14.24 -6.21
CA TYR A 73 -13.83 13.60 -6.61
C TYR A 73 -13.17 14.32 -7.81
N THR A 74 -13.94 15.07 -8.62
CA THR A 74 -13.38 15.85 -9.73
C THR A 74 -12.54 17.01 -9.21
N ALA A 75 -13.08 17.77 -8.26
CA ALA A 75 -12.34 18.85 -7.60
C ALA A 75 -11.13 18.29 -6.83
N GLN A 76 -11.29 17.18 -6.10
CA GLN A 76 -10.21 16.52 -5.38
C GLN A 76 -9.07 16.05 -6.31
N ASN A 77 -9.41 15.62 -7.52
CA ASN A 77 -8.43 15.16 -8.52
C ASN A 77 -7.77 16.29 -9.31
N SER A 78 -8.25 17.53 -9.26
CA SER A 78 -7.81 18.61 -10.15
C SER A 78 -6.31 18.86 -10.09
N ASN A 79 -5.73 18.95 -8.90
CA ASN A 79 -4.29 19.18 -8.73
C ASN A 79 -3.46 17.91 -9.02
N ILE A 80 -4.00 16.72 -8.70
CA ILE A 80 -3.38 15.43 -9.05
C ILE A 80 -3.27 15.31 -10.57
N LYS A 81 -4.35 15.63 -11.28
CA LYS A 81 -4.40 15.61 -12.76
C LYS A 81 -3.43 16.63 -13.37
N ARG A 82 -3.39 17.86 -12.85
CA ARG A 82 -2.44 18.88 -13.29
C ARG A 82 -0.99 18.37 -13.14
N THR A 83 -0.67 17.75 -12.01
CA THR A 83 0.66 17.17 -11.75
C THR A 83 0.95 16.02 -12.71
N TYR A 84 -0.06 15.17 -12.98
CA TYR A 84 0.01 14.08 -13.94
C TYR A 84 0.36 14.55 -15.35
N ASP A 85 -0.32 15.61 -15.82
CA ASP A 85 -0.12 16.16 -17.15
C ASP A 85 1.25 16.84 -17.33
N MET A 86 1.84 17.37 -16.23
CA MET A 86 3.17 17.98 -16.23
C MET A 86 4.30 16.95 -16.06
N ALA A 87 4.01 15.77 -15.56
CA ALA A 87 5.03 14.79 -15.24
C ALA A 87 5.73 14.26 -16.50
N LYS A 88 7.06 14.22 -16.49
CA LYS A 88 7.87 13.56 -17.52
C LYS A 88 7.71 12.02 -17.45
N GLY A 89 7.38 11.49 -16.28
CA GLY A 89 7.09 10.08 -16.09
C GLY A 89 6.27 9.84 -14.82
N VAL A 90 5.42 8.81 -14.85
CA VAL A 90 4.51 8.45 -13.75
C VAL A 90 4.84 7.07 -13.22
N ILE A 91 4.87 6.92 -11.90
CA ILE A 91 5.08 5.64 -11.22
C ILE A 91 3.78 5.26 -10.51
N PHE A 92 3.17 4.17 -10.95
CA PHE A 92 1.98 3.57 -10.35
C PHE A 92 2.39 2.48 -9.36
N GLN A 93 1.64 2.33 -8.26
CA GLN A 93 1.90 1.32 -7.25
C GLN A 93 1.40 -0.08 -7.63
N SER A 94 0.48 -0.19 -8.59
CA SER A 94 -0.14 -1.44 -9.05
C SER A 94 -0.75 -1.27 -10.44
N ASN A 95 -1.06 -2.39 -11.11
CA ASN A 95 -1.86 -2.37 -12.34
C ASN A 95 -3.24 -1.78 -12.09
N PHE A 96 -3.87 -2.14 -10.97
CA PHE A 96 -5.14 -1.56 -10.55
C PHE A 96 -5.06 -0.03 -10.49
N ASN A 97 -4.03 0.52 -9.87
CA ASN A 97 -3.83 1.97 -9.78
C ASN A 97 -3.66 2.61 -11.17
N LYS A 98 -2.87 1.99 -12.05
CA LYS A 98 -2.67 2.44 -13.42
C LYS A 98 -3.99 2.46 -14.22
N GLU A 99 -4.75 1.37 -14.19
CA GLU A 99 -6.00 1.25 -14.96
C GLU A 99 -7.05 2.23 -14.50
N LEU A 100 -7.22 2.38 -13.19
CA LEU A 100 -8.09 3.41 -12.61
C LEU A 100 -7.67 4.82 -13.06
N THR A 101 -6.38 5.15 -12.98
CA THR A 101 -5.89 6.46 -13.39
C THR A 101 -6.08 6.69 -14.89
N PHE A 102 -5.81 5.69 -15.73
CA PHE A 102 -6.02 5.80 -17.17
C PHE A 102 -7.48 6.00 -17.56
N LYS A 103 -8.40 5.40 -16.81
CA LYS A 103 -9.85 5.62 -17.01
C LYS A 103 -10.25 7.08 -16.78
N TYR A 104 -9.66 7.74 -15.77
CA TYR A 104 -10.03 9.11 -15.38
C TYR A 104 -9.19 10.21 -16.05
N PHE A 105 -7.89 9.96 -16.24
CA PHE A 105 -6.93 10.98 -16.72
C PHE A 105 -6.46 10.73 -18.16
N GLY A 106 -6.72 9.54 -18.69
CA GLY A 106 -6.17 9.07 -19.95
C GLY A 106 -4.77 8.43 -19.78
N PRO A 107 -4.25 7.76 -20.83
CA PRO A 107 -2.97 7.08 -20.78
C PRO A 107 -1.80 8.09 -20.71
N HIS A 108 -0.77 7.77 -19.93
CA HIS A 108 0.49 8.50 -19.90
C HIS A 108 1.55 7.80 -20.76
N SER A 109 2.29 8.57 -21.58
CA SER A 109 3.26 8.01 -22.53
C SER A 109 4.50 7.38 -21.88
N LYS A 110 4.88 7.82 -20.70
CA LYS A 110 6.03 7.31 -19.91
C LYS A 110 5.57 6.95 -18.52
N TYR A 111 5.50 5.66 -18.24
CA TYR A 111 5.13 5.17 -16.90
C TYR A 111 5.85 3.88 -16.53
N ALA A 112 5.86 3.59 -15.25
CA ALA A 112 6.27 2.31 -14.69
C ALA A 112 5.28 1.85 -13.62
N ILE A 113 5.15 0.53 -13.44
CA ILE A 113 4.44 -0.06 -12.30
C ILE A 113 5.51 -0.56 -11.34
N ILE A 114 5.58 0.05 -10.16
CA ILE A 114 6.56 -0.30 -9.13
C ILE A 114 5.81 -0.41 -7.81
N HIS A 115 5.58 -1.64 -7.38
CA HIS A 115 4.90 -1.93 -6.11
C HIS A 115 5.70 -1.39 -4.92
N ASN A 116 5.03 -1.17 -3.80
CA ASN A 116 5.68 -0.79 -2.56
C ASN A 116 6.64 -1.90 -2.09
N GLY A 117 7.65 -1.52 -1.32
CA GLY A 117 8.63 -2.44 -0.75
C GLY A 117 8.65 -2.43 0.77
N ALA A 118 9.24 -3.48 1.34
CA ALA A 118 9.49 -3.64 2.76
C ALA A 118 10.97 -3.32 3.11
N ASP A 119 11.18 -2.73 4.28
CA ASP A 119 12.50 -2.50 4.84
C ASP A 119 13.02 -3.79 5.51
N LEU A 120 13.66 -4.67 4.71
CA LEU A 120 14.13 -5.97 5.21
C LEU A 120 15.22 -5.82 6.26
N ASP A 121 16.06 -4.78 6.22
CA ASP A 121 17.09 -4.54 7.23
C ASP A 121 16.45 -4.30 8.59
N LEU A 122 15.43 -3.43 8.63
CA LEU A 122 14.68 -3.17 9.85
C LEU A 122 13.91 -4.42 10.29
N ILE A 123 13.19 -5.08 9.39
CA ILE A 123 12.44 -6.30 9.70
C ILE A 123 13.38 -7.36 10.32
N ASN A 124 14.55 -7.58 9.74
CA ASN A 124 15.49 -8.60 10.24
C ASN A 124 16.08 -8.26 11.61
N SER A 125 16.16 -6.98 11.98
CA SER A 125 16.64 -6.53 13.28
C SER A 125 15.61 -6.65 14.42
N ILE A 126 14.33 -6.88 14.09
CA ILE A 126 13.23 -6.93 15.08
C ILE A 126 12.96 -8.38 15.52
N GLU A 127 12.88 -8.60 16.81
CA GLU A 127 12.46 -9.88 17.39
C GLU A 127 10.93 -10.03 17.39
N LYS A 128 10.44 -11.24 17.22
CA LYS A 128 9.02 -11.54 17.34
C LYS A 128 8.54 -11.44 18.80
N ILE A 129 7.37 -10.86 19.00
CA ILE A 129 6.72 -10.85 20.32
C ILE A 129 6.26 -12.28 20.69
N LYS A 130 6.37 -12.63 21.96
CA LYS A 130 5.80 -13.87 22.48
C LYS A 130 4.34 -13.68 22.85
N ILE A 131 3.48 -14.55 22.32
CA ILE A 131 2.05 -14.61 22.65
C ILE A 131 1.71 -16.09 22.85
N ASP A 132 1.90 -16.57 24.07
CA ASP A 132 1.76 -18.01 24.40
C ASP A 132 0.30 -18.45 24.63
N LYS A 133 -0.66 -17.52 24.59
CA LYS A 133 -2.07 -17.77 24.85
C LYS A 133 -2.75 -18.53 23.71
N TYR A 134 -2.27 -18.39 22.49
CA TYR A 134 -2.91 -18.91 21.28
C TYR A 134 -1.99 -19.83 20.49
N GLU A 135 -2.58 -20.80 19.80
CA GLU A 135 -1.85 -21.71 18.92
C GLU A 135 -1.38 -20.99 17.64
N ASN A 136 -2.29 -20.25 17.01
CA ASN A 136 -1.94 -19.39 15.89
C ASN A 136 -2.40 -17.95 16.16
N ILE A 137 -1.54 -16.99 15.83
CA ILE A 137 -1.88 -15.58 15.84
C ILE A 137 -2.30 -15.16 14.44
N TRP A 138 -3.46 -14.56 14.37
CA TRP A 138 -3.95 -13.80 13.23
C TRP A 138 -3.79 -12.32 13.54
N SER A 139 -3.47 -11.52 12.53
CA SER A 139 -3.39 -10.07 12.72
C SER A 139 -4.02 -9.31 11.56
N CYS A 140 -4.46 -8.12 11.84
CA CYS A 140 -4.85 -7.12 10.86
C CYS A 140 -4.48 -5.73 11.35
N ALA A 141 -4.15 -4.83 10.43
CA ALA A 141 -3.72 -3.47 10.76
C ALA A 141 -4.17 -2.47 9.71
N SER A 142 -4.76 -1.37 10.13
CA SER A 142 -5.15 -0.28 9.22
C SER A 142 -5.51 0.99 10.00
N SER A 143 -5.56 2.13 9.28
CA SER A 143 -6.42 3.25 9.67
C SER A 143 -7.84 2.86 9.26
N TRP A 144 -8.64 2.40 10.22
CA TRP A 144 -9.93 1.76 9.98
C TRP A 144 -10.97 2.74 9.43
N ARG A 145 -11.17 2.69 8.13
CA ARG A 145 -12.27 3.35 7.40
C ARG A 145 -13.21 2.27 6.87
N PRO A 146 -14.47 2.57 6.51
CA PRO A 146 -15.44 1.55 6.09
C PRO A 146 -14.94 0.60 5.01
N HIS A 147 -14.26 1.10 3.97
CA HIS A 147 -13.71 0.26 2.90
C HIS A 147 -12.55 -0.66 3.34
N LYS A 148 -11.95 -0.45 4.52
CA LYS A 148 -10.97 -1.39 5.10
C LYS A 148 -11.62 -2.60 5.76
N ARG A 149 -12.96 -2.60 5.88
CA ARG A 149 -13.79 -3.76 6.22
C ARG A 149 -13.33 -4.50 7.48
N LEU A 150 -13.12 -3.76 8.58
CA LEU A 150 -12.75 -4.41 9.85
C LEU A 150 -13.72 -5.52 10.25
N LYS A 151 -15.04 -5.30 10.08
CA LYS A 151 -16.07 -6.29 10.43
C LYS A 151 -15.93 -7.56 9.60
N GLU A 152 -15.60 -7.46 8.30
CA GLU A 152 -15.36 -8.61 7.43
C GLU A 152 -14.05 -9.34 7.81
N ASN A 153 -12.98 -8.63 8.19
CA ASN A 153 -11.76 -9.26 8.70
C ASN A 153 -12.06 -10.08 9.97
N ILE A 154 -12.85 -9.52 10.90
CA ILE A 154 -13.26 -10.21 12.13
C ILE A 154 -14.16 -11.40 11.80
N ARG A 155 -15.15 -11.23 10.91
CA ARG A 155 -16.07 -12.31 10.51
C ARG A 155 -15.29 -13.46 9.87
N TYR A 156 -14.37 -13.17 8.96
CA TYR A 156 -13.53 -14.19 8.33
C TYR A 156 -12.71 -14.95 9.38
N PHE A 157 -12.08 -14.24 10.33
CA PHE A 157 -11.35 -14.89 11.43
C PHE A 157 -12.26 -15.84 12.22
N LEU A 158 -13.43 -15.38 12.65
CA LEU A 158 -14.33 -16.19 13.47
C LEU A 158 -14.86 -17.45 12.74
N GLU A 159 -15.07 -17.36 11.42
CA GLU A 159 -15.58 -18.46 10.60
C GLU A 159 -14.48 -19.47 10.19
N HIS A 160 -13.21 -19.06 10.11
CA HIS A 160 -12.14 -19.88 9.51
C HIS A 160 -10.97 -20.22 10.44
N SER A 161 -10.92 -19.63 11.65
CA SER A 161 -9.86 -19.91 12.62
C SER A 161 -10.20 -21.10 13.52
N GLY A 162 -9.15 -21.75 14.06
CA GLY A 162 -9.31 -22.78 15.10
C GLY A 162 -9.78 -22.17 16.43
N PRO A 163 -10.32 -23.02 17.35
CA PRO A 163 -10.81 -22.55 18.66
C PRO A 163 -9.69 -21.94 19.52
N ASN A 164 -8.46 -22.35 19.30
CA ASN A 164 -7.28 -21.89 20.07
C ASN A 164 -6.54 -20.76 19.34
N ASP A 165 -7.06 -20.20 18.24
CA ASP A 165 -6.45 -19.09 17.53
C ASP A 165 -6.92 -17.74 18.10
N GLY A 166 -6.05 -16.73 18.04
CA GLY A 166 -6.36 -15.36 18.47
C GLY A 166 -6.14 -14.34 17.37
N LEU A 167 -7.00 -13.32 17.30
CA LEU A 167 -6.88 -12.18 16.39
C LEU A 167 -6.38 -10.94 17.15
N ILE A 168 -5.31 -10.33 16.64
CA ILE A 168 -4.79 -9.05 17.11
C ILE A 168 -5.12 -7.97 16.07
N VAL A 169 -5.88 -6.96 16.48
CA VAL A 169 -6.31 -5.84 15.65
C VAL A 169 -5.50 -4.61 16.03
N ALA A 170 -4.65 -4.13 15.11
CA ALA A 170 -3.90 -2.88 15.27
C ALA A 170 -4.58 -1.72 14.55
N GLY A 171 -4.38 -0.51 15.06
CA GLY A 171 -5.06 0.71 14.64
C GLY A 171 -6.22 1.09 15.57
N ASN A 172 -6.62 2.37 15.51
CA ASN A 172 -7.69 2.87 16.36
C ASN A 172 -9.05 2.39 15.84
N VAL A 173 -9.83 1.77 16.73
CA VAL A 173 -11.16 1.21 16.45
C VAL A 173 -12.16 1.81 17.42
N GLU A 174 -13.22 2.43 16.91
CA GLU A 174 -14.33 2.98 17.70
C GLU A 174 -15.30 1.87 18.11
N ASP A 175 -15.85 1.14 17.14
CA ASP A 175 -16.84 0.08 17.34
C ASP A 175 -16.16 -1.29 17.47
N LYS A 176 -15.83 -1.69 18.70
CA LYS A 176 -15.14 -2.95 18.99
C LYS A 176 -16.11 -4.11 19.11
N VAL A 177 -15.91 -5.16 18.33
CA VAL A 177 -16.59 -6.45 18.53
C VAL A 177 -15.99 -7.11 19.77
N LYS A 178 -16.81 -7.39 20.79
CA LYS A 178 -16.38 -8.08 22.02
C LYS A 178 -16.36 -9.58 21.80
N HIS A 179 -15.18 -10.18 21.84
CA HIS A 179 -14.99 -11.63 21.76
C HIS A 179 -13.69 -12.01 22.47
N GLU A 180 -13.67 -13.14 23.19
CA GLU A 180 -12.51 -13.58 24.01
C GLU A 180 -11.21 -13.79 23.23
N ARG A 181 -11.31 -14.10 21.93
CA ARG A 181 -10.19 -14.35 21.00
C ARG A 181 -9.79 -13.12 20.18
N ILE A 182 -10.41 -11.95 20.40
CA ILE A 182 -10.13 -10.72 19.63
C ILE A 182 -9.55 -9.65 20.57
N HIS A 183 -8.38 -9.14 20.21
CA HIS A 183 -7.65 -8.16 21.01
C HIS A 183 -7.31 -6.91 20.20
N TYR A 184 -7.71 -5.75 20.70
CA TYR A 184 -7.45 -4.45 20.08
C TYR A 184 -6.29 -3.79 20.80
N VAL A 185 -5.21 -3.52 20.05
CA VAL A 185 -3.96 -3.01 20.61
C VAL A 185 -3.71 -1.52 20.30
N GLY A 186 -4.65 -0.87 19.58
CA GLY A 186 -4.50 0.53 19.19
C GLY A 186 -3.41 0.73 18.12
N GLU A 187 -2.92 1.95 17.99
CA GLU A 187 -1.81 2.25 17.11
C GLU A 187 -0.50 1.70 17.64
N LEU A 188 0.30 1.11 16.78
CA LEU A 188 1.60 0.55 17.08
C LEU A 188 2.70 1.32 16.33
N THR A 189 3.88 1.42 16.93
CA THR A 189 5.08 1.85 16.19
C THR A 189 5.43 0.80 15.13
N THR A 190 6.23 1.18 14.14
CA THR A 190 6.67 0.28 13.07
C THR A 190 7.35 -0.99 13.63
N GLU A 191 8.21 -0.83 14.64
CA GLU A 191 8.92 -1.95 15.27
C GLU A 191 7.96 -2.91 15.98
N LYS A 192 6.99 -2.38 16.73
CA LYS A 192 5.96 -3.19 17.40
C LYS A 192 5.06 -3.90 16.40
N LEU A 193 4.75 -3.24 15.27
CA LEU A 193 3.95 -3.81 14.21
C LEU A 193 4.68 -4.97 13.53
N PHE A 194 5.98 -4.81 13.22
CA PHE A 194 6.80 -5.89 12.65
C PHE A 194 7.00 -7.05 13.63
N SER A 195 7.18 -6.74 14.92
CA SER A 195 7.25 -7.77 15.99
C SER A 195 5.95 -8.59 16.07
N LEU A 196 4.79 -7.95 15.92
CA LEU A 196 3.48 -8.61 15.84
C LEU A 196 3.37 -9.45 14.56
N TYR A 197 3.73 -8.91 13.39
CA TYR A 197 3.67 -9.65 12.13
C TYR A 197 4.56 -10.90 12.14
N LYS A 198 5.76 -10.81 12.68
CA LYS A 198 6.64 -11.98 12.85
C LYS A 198 6.07 -13.05 13.78
N ALA A 199 5.19 -12.69 14.71
CA ALA A 199 4.48 -13.64 15.56
C ALA A 199 3.20 -14.17 14.91
N SER A 200 2.71 -13.54 13.84
CA SER A 200 1.46 -13.88 13.18
C SER A 200 1.66 -14.91 12.09
N ARG A 201 0.80 -15.94 12.09
CA ARG A 201 0.73 -16.89 10.98
C ARG A 201 -0.04 -16.31 9.80
N PHE A 202 -1.11 -15.59 10.08
CA PHE A 202 -2.00 -15.02 9.07
C PHE A 202 -2.14 -13.51 9.24
N PHE A 203 -2.20 -12.80 8.10
CA PHE A 203 -2.52 -11.39 8.04
C PHE A 203 -3.76 -11.15 7.18
N LEU A 204 -4.80 -10.56 7.79
CA LEU A 204 -6.06 -10.26 7.13
C LEU A 204 -6.06 -8.84 6.56
N HIS A 205 -6.36 -8.70 5.27
CA HIS A 205 -6.55 -7.41 4.60
C HIS A 205 -7.66 -7.49 3.56
N LEU A 206 -8.90 -7.56 4.02
CA LEU A 206 -10.10 -7.66 3.17
C LEU A 206 -10.60 -6.28 2.69
N ALA A 207 -9.69 -5.30 2.61
CA ALA A 207 -10.01 -3.96 2.13
C ALA A 207 -10.55 -3.99 0.70
N TRP A 208 -11.57 -3.16 0.46
CA TRP A 208 -12.17 -2.99 -0.85
C TRP A 208 -11.46 -1.87 -1.62
N LEU A 209 -11.04 -2.17 -2.86
CA LEU A 209 -10.43 -1.24 -3.80
C LEU A 209 -9.16 -0.52 -3.26
N ASP A 210 -8.37 -1.21 -2.47
CA ASP A 210 -7.07 -0.68 -2.01
C ASP A 210 -6.03 -0.77 -3.14
N HIS A 211 -5.13 0.20 -3.21
CA HIS A 211 -4.19 0.31 -4.31
C HIS A 211 -2.95 -0.58 -4.16
N CYS A 212 -2.18 -0.39 -3.07
CA CYS A 212 -0.97 -1.15 -2.76
C CYS A 212 -0.61 -0.93 -1.27
N PRO A 213 -1.32 -1.60 -0.34
CA PRO A 213 -1.16 -1.32 1.08
C PRO A 213 0.21 -1.73 1.62
N ASN A 214 0.95 -0.79 2.22
CA ASN A 214 2.25 -1.06 2.86
C ASN A 214 2.17 -2.17 3.89
N VAL A 215 1.07 -2.20 4.69
CA VAL A 215 0.88 -3.20 5.76
C VAL A 215 0.86 -4.63 5.24
N VAL A 216 0.39 -4.85 4.00
CA VAL A 216 0.39 -6.18 3.36
C VAL A 216 1.80 -6.56 2.93
N VAL A 217 2.54 -5.64 2.29
CA VAL A 217 3.93 -5.87 1.89
C VAL A 217 4.80 -6.16 3.10
N ASP A 218 4.63 -5.38 4.17
CA ASP A 218 5.39 -5.54 5.41
C ASP A 218 5.04 -6.85 6.14
N ALA A 219 3.75 -7.23 6.20
CA ALA A 219 3.31 -8.50 6.79
C ALA A 219 3.81 -9.71 5.99
N LEU A 220 3.75 -9.66 4.66
CA LEU A 220 4.33 -10.69 3.78
C LEU A 220 5.84 -10.84 4.03
N ALA A 221 6.58 -9.73 4.11
CA ALA A 221 8.00 -9.72 4.38
C ALA A 221 8.37 -10.26 5.78
N CYS A 222 7.46 -10.13 6.74
CA CYS A 222 7.58 -10.73 8.08
C CYS A 222 7.21 -12.23 8.12
N GLY A 223 6.74 -12.81 7.01
CA GLY A 223 6.43 -14.25 6.89
C GLY A 223 4.97 -14.61 7.09
N CYS A 224 4.05 -13.64 7.16
CA CYS A 224 2.62 -13.93 7.26
C CYS A 224 2.07 -14.50 5.95
N GLN A 225 1.15 -15.48 6.04
CA GLN A 225 0.26 -15.81 4.93
C GLN A 225 -0.83 -14.74 4.82
N ILE A 226 -0.94 -14.14 3.65
CA ILE A 226 -1.89 -13.03 3.40
C ILE A 226 -3.26 -13.59 3.03
N ILE A 227 -4.32 -12.99 3.60
CA ILE A 227 -5.70 -13.24 3.23
C ILE A 227 -6.28 -11.89 2.81
N CYS A 228 -6.66 -11.78 1.53
CA CYS A 228 -7.10 -10.49 0.98
C CYS A 228 -8.27 -10.64 0.00
N SER A 229 -8.86 -9.50 -0.35
CA SER A 229 -9.86 -9.37 -1.41
C SER A 229 -9.21 -9.36 -2.79
N SER A 230 -9.93 -9.87 -3.80
CA SER A 230 -9.56 -9.72 -5.21
C SER A 230 -9.82 -8.31 -5.75
N ALA A 231 -10.65 -7.51 -5.07
CA ALA A 231 -10.97 -6.14 -5.48
C ALA A 231 -9.82 -5.18 -5.17
N GLY A 232 -9.29 -4.52 -6.19
CA GLY A 232 -8.17 -3.60 -6.04
C GLY A 232 -6.81 -4.23 -6.34
N GLY A 233 -5.74 -3.55 -5.93
CA GLY A 233 -4.35 -3.92 -6.20
C GLY A 233 -3.70 -4.80 -5.13
N THR A 234 -4.39 -5.10 -4.01
CA THR A 234 -3.81 -5.89 -2.92
C THR A 234 -3.38 -7.28 -3.38
N LYS A 235 -4.15 -7.93 -4.25
CA LYS A 235 -3.83 -9.25 -4.82
C LYS A 235 -2.50 -9.28 -5.57
N GLU A 236 -2.06 -8.15 -6.14
CA GLU A 236 -0.80 -8.07 -6.89
C GLU A 236 0.45 -8.18 -5.99
N ILE A 237 0.28 -7.96 -4.67
CA ILE A 237 1.36 -7.92 -3.68
C ILE A 237 1.20 -8.95 -2.56
N ALA A 238 0.17 -9.81 -2.62
CA ALA A 238 -0.21 -10.68 -1.51
C ALA A 238 0.67 -11.94 -1.34
N GLY A 239 1.54 -12.22 -2.29
CA GLY A 239 2.42 -13.41 -2.25
C GLY A 239 1.78 -14.67 -2.87
N GLU A 240 2.61 -15.68 -3.17
CA GLU A 240 2.18 -16.89 -3.88
C GLU A 240 1.22 -17.78 -3.07
N ASN A 241 1.33 -17.74 -1.73
CA ASN A 241 0.52 -18.55 -0.82
C ASN A 241 -0.69 -17.78 -0.28
N ALA A 242 -1.05 -16.66 -0.89
CA ALA A 242 -2.17 -15.85 -0.43
C ALA A 242 -3.51 -16.58 -0.63
N ILE A 243 -4.42 -16.38 0.31
CA ILE A 243 -5.83 -16.73 0.15
C ILE A 243 -6.55 -15.49 -0.36
N ILE A 244 -7.05 -15.53 -1.59
CA ILE A 244 -7.73 -14.42 -2.23
C ILE A 244 -9.22 -14.70 -2.30
N ILE A 245 -10.03 -13.86 -1.66
CA ILE A 245 -11.49 -13.95 -1.71
C ILE A 245 -11.95 -13.23 -2.96
N GLN A 246 -12.66 -13.95 -3.85
CA GLN A 246 -13.12 -13.40 -5.12
C GLN A 246 -14.30 -12.45 -4.91
N GLU A 247 -14.19 -11.28 -5.49
CA GLU A 247 -15.27 -10.31 -5.60
C GLU A 247 -15.62 -10.05 -7.07
N ASP A 248 -16.75 -9.37 -7.30
CA ASP A 248 -17.16 -8.99 -8.64
C ASP A 248 -16.21 -7.96 -9.23
N ASP A 249 -16.04 -7.99 -10.55
CA ASP A 249 -15.23 -7.02 -11.26
C ASP A 249 -15.88 -5.64 -11.20
N TRP A 250 -15.05 -4.63 -11.03
CA TRP A 250 -15.46 -3.23 -11.02
C TRP A 250 -14.97 -2.55 -12.31
N ASP A 251 -15.86 -1.80 -12.94
CA ASP A 251 -15.61 -1.12 -14.21
C ASP A 251 -14.93 0.26 -14.06
N PHE A 252 -14.44 0.56 -12.87
CA PHE A 252 -13.86 1.85 -12.49
C PHE A 252 -14.82 3.05 -12.54
N SER A 253 -16.14 2.84 -12.59
CA SER A 253 -17.09 3.93 -12.46
C SER A 253 -17.05 4.53 -11.04
N PRO A 254 -17.44 5.83 -10.86
CA PRO A 254 -17.54 6.40 -9.52
C PRO A 254 -18.49 5.60 -8.64
N ILE A 255 -18.06 5.30 -7.40
CA ILE A 255 -18.77 4.41 -6.48
C ILE A 255 -18.70 4.93 -5.05
N GLU A 256 -19.69 4.59 -4.22
CA GLU A 256 -19.67 4.90 -2.78
C GLU A 256 -18.62 4.02 -2.07
N LEU A 257 -17.35 4.45 -2.09
CA LEU A 257 -16.22 3.68 -1.53
C LEU A 257 -16.43 3.26 -0.07
N TYR A 258 -17.15 4.06 0.70
CA TYR A 258 -17.39 3.80 2.12
C TYR A 258 -18.62 2.95 2.41
N ASN A 259 -19.26 2.44 1.36
CA ASN A 259 -20.34 1.46 1.43
C ASN A 259 -19.96 0.18 0.66
N PRO A 260 -18.90 -0.55 1.10
CA PRO A 260 -18.44 -1.74 0.39
C PRO A 260 -19.49 -2.84 0.44
N PRO A 261 -19.62 -3.65 -0.64
CA PRO A 261 -20.54 -4.77 -0.65
C PRO A 261 -20.12 -5.84 0.38
N PRO A 262 -21.06 -6.65 0.89
CA PRO A 262 -20.75 -7.80 1.74
C PRO A 262 -19.90 -8.81 0.97
N MET A 263 -19.02 -9.52 1.69
CA MET A 263 -18.16 -10.55 1.08
C MET A 263 -18.78 -11.94 1.20
N ASP A 264 -18.63 -12.73 0.14
CA ASP A 264 -18.89 -14.17 0.16
C ASP A 264 -17.56 -14.92 0.26
N PHE A 265 -17.25 -15.49 1.43
CA PHE A 265 -15.99 -16.17 1.69
C PHE A 265 -15.89 -17.57 1.05
N ALA A 266 -16.98 -18.11 0.51
CA ALA A 266 -16.95 -19.35 -0.27
C ALA A 266 -16.34 -19.14 -1.66
N ARG A 267 -16.36 -17.92 -2.19
CA ARG A 267 -15.77 -17.56 -3.49
C ARG A 267 -14.26 -17.37 -3.34
N LYS A 268 -13.48 -18.39 -3.72
CA LYS A 268 -12.01 -18.31 -3.73
C LYS A 268 -11.50 -18.05 -5.15
N HIS A 269 -10.49 -17.22 -5.25
CA HIS A 269 -9.81 -16.98 -6.53
C HIS A 269 -8.90 -18.16 -6.85
N GLU A 270 -9.12 -18.82 -7.99
CA GLU A 270 -8.37 -20.01 -8.39
C GLU A 270 -7.02 -19.73 -9.08
N ASN A 271 -6.82 -18.51 -9.58
CA ASN A 271 -5.62 -18.13 -10.31
C ASN A 271 -4.61 -17.44 -9.40
N ILE A 272 -3.39 -17.99 -9.37
CA ILE A 272 -2.23 -17.32 -8.80
C ILE A 272 -1.86 -16.16 -9.74
N TRP A 273 -2.11 -14.93 -9.31
CA TRP A 273 -1.68 -13.75 -10.04
C TRP A 273 -0.16 -13.75 -10.16
N ASN A 274 0.35 -13.10 -11.20
CA ASN A 274 1.79 -12.92 -11.39
C ASN A 274 2.32 -12.03 -10.26
N VAL A 275 2.66 -12.66 -9.14
CA VAL A 275 2.94 -12.00 -7.87
C VAL A 275 4.31 -11.33 -7.96
N ASN A 276 4.39 -10.08 -7.51
CA ASN A 276 5.66 -9.40 -7.33
C ASN A 276 6.50 -10.13 -6.28
N ARG A 277 7.59 -10.76 -6.70
CA ARG A 277 8.54 -11.45 -5.82
C ARG A 277 9.64 -10.53 -5.28
N GLU A 278 9.76 -9.32 -5.82
CA GLU A 278 10.78 -8.35 -5.48
C GLU A 278 10.17 -7.21 -4.67
N TYR A 279 9.95 -7.47 -3.38
CA TYR A 279 9.38 -6.52 -2.45
C TYR A 279 10.40 -5.91 -1.46
N ASP A 280 11.70 -6.17 -1.63
CA ASP A 280 12.72 -5.50 -0.83
C ASP A 280 12.96 -4.07 -1.33
N MET A 281 13.24 -3.15 -0.41
CA MET A 281 13.44 -1.74 -0.75
C MET A 281 14.70 -1.48 -1.57
N THR A 282 15.69 -2.37 -1.55
CA THR A 282 16.90 -2.25 -2.39
C THR A 282 16.51 -2.40 -3.85
N SER A 283 15.77 -3.47 -4.20
CA SER A 283 15.25 -3.70 -5.55
C SER A 283 14.27 -2.63 -5.98
N VAL A 284 13.35 -2.24 -5.10
CA VAL A 284 12.35 -1.19 -5.38
C VAL A 284 13.04 0.15 -5.68
N SER A 285 14.00 0.58 -4.87
CA SER A 285 14.75 1.83 -5.08
C SER A 285 15.54 1.82 -6.39
N LYS A 286 16.11 0.67 -6.76
CA LYS A 286 16.79 0.50 -8.04
C LYS A 286 15.83 0.62 -9.23
N LYS A 287 14.60 0.09 -9.13
CA LYS A 287 13.55 0.26 -10.16
C LYS A 287 13.18 1.74 -10.32
N TYR A 288 12.99 2.48 -9.22
CA TYR A 288 12.75 3.93 -9.25
C TYR A 288 13.88 4.68 -9.95
N TYR A 289 15.13 4.43 -9.52
CA TYR A 289 16.31 5.06 -10.12
C TYR A 289 16.41 4.77 -11.62
N ASN A 290 16.28 3.50 -12.02
CA ASN A 290 16.41 3.08 -13.42
C ASN A 290 15.32 3.70 -14.31
N PHE A 291 14.07 3.72 -13.83
CA PHE A 291 12.96 4.36 -14.56
C PHE A 291 13.20 5.86 -14.77
N MET A 292 13.54 6.58 -13.68
CA MET A 292 13.80 8.01 -13.77
C MET A 292 15.00 8.30 -14.67
N LYS A 293 16.13 7.62 -14.49
CA LYS A 293 17.34 7.80 -15.30
C LYS A 293 17.10 7.48 -16.78
N GLY A 294 16.42 6.38 -17.07
CA GLY A 294 16.06 6.00 -18.45
C GLY A 294 15.16 7.03 -19.12
N THR A 295 14.20 7.58 -18.36
CA THR A 295 13.28 8.63 -18.86
C THR A 295 13.98 9.99 -19.05
N LEU A 296 15.02 10.30 -18.28
CA LEU A 296 15.80 11.53 -18.44
C LEU A 296 16.68 11.50 -19.69
N ASN A 297 17.21 10.32 -20.04
CA ASN A 297 18.16 10.12 -21.14
C ASN A 297 17.50 9.82 -22.49
N GLY A 298 16.20 9.52 -22.52
CA GLY A 298 15.39 9.27 -23.74
C GLY A 298 14.36 10.35 -23.99
#